data_85e721709631bbb946243c1481de93d2
#
_entry.id   85e721709631bbb946243c1481de93d2
#
_cell.length_a   1.000
_cell.length_b   1.000
_cell.length_c   1.000
_cell.angle_alpha   90.00
_cell.angle_beta   90.00
_cell.angle_gamma   90.00
#
_symmetry.space_group_name_H-M   'P 1'
#
loop_
_entity.id
_entity.type
_entity.pdbx_description
1 polymer ?
#
loop_
_entity_poly.entity_id
_entity_poly.type
_entity_poly.pdbx_seq_one_letter_code
_entity_poly.pdbx_strand_id
1 'polypeptide(L)' 'DKYGLVSYGKEGDEFNPEEHEAIGRQEDEKAKKETLAQVYLKGYKLKDKVIRHAKVMVKVPKA' A
#
# COMPACT_ATOMS: atom_id res chain seq x y z
N ASP A 1 5.15 -18.59 -5.21
CA ASP A 1 4.80 -18.46 -6.61
C ASP A 1 5.88 -19.03 -7.52
N LYS A 2 5.49 -19.68 -8.61
CA LYS A 2 6.37 -20.36 -9.54
C LYS A 2 7.48 -19.50 -10.12
N TYR A 3 7.17 -18.26 -10.41
CA TYR A 3 8.10 -17.38 -11.14
C TYR A 3 8.64 -16.26 -10.25
N GLY A 4 8.47 -16.40 -8.96
CA GLY A 4 8.88 -15.36 -8.04
C GLY A 4 7.95 -14.16 -8.00
N LEU A 5 6.76 -14.30 -8.58
CA LEU A 5 5.76 -13.25 -8.55
C LEU A 5 5.07 -13.25 -7.19
N VAL A 6 5.11 -12.12 -6.52
CA VAL A 6 4.56 -11.98 -5.18
C VAL A 6 3.55 -10.85 -5.17
N SER A 7 2.37 -11.12 -4.63
CA SER A 7 1.40 -10.06 -4.41
C SER A 7 1.72 -9.35 -3.11
N TYR A 8 1.45 -8.06 -3.06
CA TYR A 8 1.66 -7.27 -1.86
C TYR A 8 0.54 -6.25 -1.71
N GLY A 9 0.50 -5.61 -0.57
CA GLY A 9 -0.54 -4.67 -0.23
C GLY A 9 -1.47 -5.30 0.78
N LYS A 10 -1.36 -4.87 2.02
CA LYS A 10 -2.14 -5.40 3.12
C LYS A 10 -2.55 -4.26 4.02
N GLU A 11 -3.78 -4.29 4.51
CA GLU A 11 -4.25 -3.26 5.44
C GLU A 11 -3.35 -3.23 6.67
N GLY A 12 -3.00 -2.04 7.07
CA GLY A 12 -2.13 -1.84 8.20
C GLY A 12 -0.65 -1.75 7.86
N ASP A 13 -0.28 -2.09 6.63
CA ASP A 13 1.11 -1.97 6.20
C ASP A 13 1.49 -0.50 6.08
N GLU A 14 2.78 -0.23 6.24
CA GLU A 14 3.30 1.10 6.06
C GLU A 14 3.21 1.50 4.59
N PHE A 15 2.74 2.72 4.35
CA PHE A 15 2.61 3.22 2.99
C PHE A 15 3.98 3.48 2.37
N ASN A 16 4.17 2.97 1.17
CA ASN A 16 5.39 3.19 0.41
C ASN A 16 5.00 3.69 -0.98
N PRO A 17 5.29 4.97 -1.30
CA PRO A 17 4.86 5.54 -2.58
C PRO A 17 5.49 4.89 -3.79
N GLU A 18 6.59 4.17 -3.61
CA GLU A 18 7.21 3.44 -4.71
C GLU A 18 6.49 2.15 -5.05
N GLU A 19 5.75 1.59 -4.10
CA GLU A 19 5.05 0.32 -4.26
C GLU A 19 3.54 0.46 -4.28
N HIS A 20 3.03 1.55 -3.73
CA HIS A 20 1.60 1.75 -3.59
C HIS A 20 1.16 3.02 -4.30
N GLU A 21 -0.04 2.97 -4.86
CA GLU A 21 -0.65 4.15 -5.44
C GLU A 21 -1.80 4.57 -4.51
N ALA A 22 -1.67 5.73 -3.91
CA ALA A 22 -2.70 6.25 -3.03
C ALA A 22 -3.81 6.86 -3.87
N ILE A 23 -4.98 6.23 -3.87
CA ILE A 23 -6.13 6.76 -4.59
C ILE A 23 -6.95 7.70 -3.73
N GLY A 24 -6.63 7.78 -2.44
CA GLY A 24 -7.26 8.70 -1.52
C GLY A 24 -6.53 8.67 -0.20
N ARG A 25 -6.83 9.65 0.65
CA ARG A 25 -6.24 9.74 1.97
C ARG A 25 -7.34 9.94 2.99
N GLN A 26 -7.17 9.30 4.14
CA GLN A 26 -8.09 9.41 5.25
C GLN A 26 -7.32 9.90 6.47
N GLU A 27 -7.76 11.01 7.05
CA GLU A 27 -7.14 11.53 8.26
C GLU A 27 -7.64 10.75 9.46
N ASP A 28 -6.73 10.42 10.35
CA ASP A 28 -7.06 9.67 11.57
C ASP A 28 -6.23 10.21 12.71
N GLU A 29 -6.90 10.69 13.74
CA GLU A 29 -6.24 11.24 14.92
C GLU A 29 -5.37 10.22 15.63
N LYS A 30 -5.72 8.95 15.50
CA LYS A 30 -4.98 7.88 16.15
C LYS A 30 -3.81 7.38 15.32
N ALA A 31 -3.73 7.77 14.06
CA ALA A 31 -2.63 7.33 13.21
C ALA A 31 -1.36 8.06 13.60
N LYS A 32 -0.27 7.32 13.72
CA LYS A 32 1.03 7.89 14.04
C LYS A 32 1.91 8.02 12.80
N LYS A 33 1.57 7.32 11.76
CA LYS A 33 2.30 7.35 10.49
C LYS A 33 1.35 6.98 9.37
N GLU A 34 1.83 7.14 8.14
CA GLU A 34 1.03 6.79 6.98
C GLU A 34 0.98 5.28 6.83
N THR A 35 -0.21 4.73 6.85
CA THR A 35 -0.42 3.30 6.70
C THR A 35 -1.56 3.05 5.73
N LEU A 36 -1.70 1.81 5.30
CA LEU A 36 -2.76 1.44 4.39
C LEU A 36 -4.06 1.25 5.14
N ALA A 37 -5.02 2.13 4.87
CA ALA A 37 -6.35 2.01 5.49
C ALA A 37 -7.17 0.93 4.81
N GLN A 38 -7.05 0.85 3.48
CA GLN A 38 -7.78 -0.13 2.70
C GLN A 38 -7.03 -0.40 1.42
N VAL A 39 -7.04 -1.65 0.99
CA VAL A 39 -6.40 -2.04 -0.27
C VAL A 39 -7.50 -2.39 -1.26
N TYR A 40 -7.58 -1.63 -2.35
CA TYR A 40 -8.58 -1.84 -3.38
C TYR A 40 -8.06 -2.79 -4.46
N LEU A 41 -6.76 -2.73 -4.74
CA LEU A 41 -6.14 -3.59 -5.73
C LEU A 41 -4.74 -3.92 -5.25
N LYS A 42 -4.46 -5.19 -5.12
CA LYS A 42 -3.13 -5.62 -4.69
C LYS A 42 -2.12 -5.40 -5.79
N GLY A 43 -0.91 -5.06 -5.39
CA GLY A 43 0.20 -4.95 -6.32
C GLY A 43 0.93 -6.26 -6.47
N TYR A 44 1.80 -6.32 -7.45
CA TYR A 44 2.62 -7.50 -7.72
C TYR A 44 4.06 -7.09 -7.94
N LYS A 45 4.95 -7.90 -7.43
CA LYS A 45 6.39 -7.77 -7.63
C LYS A 45 6.92 -9.04 -8.25
N LEU A 46 7.85 -8.89 -9.16
CA LEU A 46 8.61 -10.03 -9.68
C LEU A 46 10.04 -9.83 -9.21
N LYS A 47 10.49 -10.68 -8.28
CA LYS A 47 11.77 -10.51 -7.60
C LYS A 47 11.80 -9.14 -6.92
N ASP A 48 12.71 -8.25 -7.32
CA ASP A 48 12.81 -6.93 -6.72
C ASP A 48 12.11 -5.84 -7.53
N LYS A 49 11.42 -6.24 -8.61
CA LYS A 49 10.82 -5.30 -9.52
C LYS A 49 9.32 -5.23 -9.35
N VAL A 50 8.79 -4.03 -9.15
CA VAL A 50 7.36 -3.82 -9.05
C VAL A 50 6.73 -3.88 -10.43
N ILE A 51 5.83 -4.84 -10.63
CA ILE A 51 5.12 -5.02 -11.89
C ILE A 51 3.86 -4.15 -11.91
N ARG A 52 3.16 -4.10 -10.78
CA ARG A 52 1.92 -3.35 -10.64
C ARG A 52 1.86 -2.74 -9.26
N HIS A 53 1.55 -1.46 -9.20
CA HIS A 53 1.36 -0.79 -7.91
C HIS A 53 0.03 -1.18 -7.30
N ALA A 54 0.02 -1.35 -5.99
CA ALA A 54 -1.22 -1.58 -5.26
C ALA A 54 -2.00 -0.28 -5.17
N LYS A 55 -3.30 -0.34 -5.42
CA LYS A 55 -4.17 0.82 -5.25
C LYS A 55 -4.77 0.78 -3.86
N VAL A 56 -4.48 1.80 -3.08
CA VAL A 56 -4.81 1.79 -1.66
C VAL A 56 -5.38 3.12 -1.20
N MET A 57 -6.12 3.06 -0.12
CA MET A 57 -6.50 4.24 0.64
C MET A 57 -5.51 4.36 1.78
N VAL A 58 -4.90 5.53 1.92
CA VAL A 58 -3.87 5.76 2.94
C VAL A 58 -4.50 6.44 4.15
N LYS A 59 -4.16 5.94 5.32
CA LYS A 59 -4.54 6.56 6.58
C LYS A 59 -3.36 7.42 7.03
N VAL A 60 -3.60 8.72 7.16
CA VAL A 60 -2.55 9.66 7.51
C VAL A 60 -2.82 10.29 8.87
N PRO A 61 -1.78 10.67 9.61
CA PRO A 61 -1.97 11.39 10.87
C PRO A 61 -2.69 12.70 10.64
N LYS A 62 -3.62 13.01 11.51
CA LYS A 62 -4.30 14.29 11.45
C LYS A 62 -3.38 15.36 12.02
N ALA A 63 -3.19 16.41 11.26
CA ALA A 63 -2.33 17.51 11.68
C ALA A 63 -2.98 18.33 12.79
#